data_fa57726ef5ae4cf486a91e14b26ba2d2
#
_entry.id   fa57726ef5ae4cf486a91e14b26ba2d2
#
_cell.length_a   1.000
_cell.length_b   1.000
_cell.length_c   1.000
_cell.angle_alpha   90.00
_cell.angle_beta   90.00
_cell.angle_gamma   90.00
#
_symmetry.space_group_name_H-M   'P 1'
#
loop_
_entity.id
_entity.type
_entity.pdbx_description
1 polymer ?
#
loop_
_entity_poly.entity_id
_entity_poly.type
_entity_poly.pdbx_seq_one_letter_code
_entity_poly.pdbx_strand_id
1 'polypeptide(L)'
;MKQKTKRILCAILAIVLLAMVIPAGLILGGMNGRGEPDSEYLIVLGTTVNGTEPSPMLKQRLDAALEYLNTHPDTHCIATGGKGDAENLSEAECMYNYLTAAGIDANRITMEDRATSTIENLRYTAALLDTTDVTILSSDFHLFRAGLIARDAGFTASLVPEKTEPFSLLAPWFLREIFAIYGYLLS
;
A
#
# COMPACT_ATOMS: atom_id res chain seq x y z
N MET A 1 2.91 -13.27 -45.96
CA MET A 1 1.89 -13.08 -44.92
C MET A 1 0.93 -12.01 -45.39
N LYS A 2 -0.37 -12.29 -45.50
CA LYS A 2 -1.36 -11.39 -46.11
C LYS A 2 -1.48 -10.11 -45.29
N GLN A 3 -1.72 -8.96 -45.93
CA GLN A 3 -1.82 -7.63 -45.32
C GLN A 3 -2.83 -7.61 -44.15
N LYS A 4 -3.90 -8.38 -44.22
CA LYS A 4 -4.90 -8.55 -43.17
C LYS A 4 -4.31 -9.13 -41.86
N THR A 5 -3.44 -10.14 -41.96
CA THR A 5 -2.76 -10.75 -40.80
C THR A 5 -1.80 -9.76 -40.11
N LYS A 6 -1.08 -8.94 -40.90
CA LYS A 6 -0.21 -7.89 -40.31
C LYS A 6 -1.01 -6.85 -39.54
N ARG A 7 -2.16 -6.41 -40.08
CA ARG A 7 -3.04 -5.44 -39.40
C ARG A 7 -3.60 -6.01 -38.08
N ILE A 8 -4.02 -7.28 -38.08
CA ILE A 8 -4.51 -7.96 -36.87
C ILE A 8 -3.38 -8.04 -35.82
N LEU A 9 -2.19 -8.46 -36.24
CA LEU A 9 -1.03 -8.57 -35.34
C LEU A 9 -0.66 -7.19 -34.75
N CYS A 10 -0.65 -6.13 -35.54
CA CYS A 10 -0.42 -4.77 -35.06
C CYS A 10 -1.50 -4.30 -34.07
N ALA A 11 -2.77 -4.62 -34.34
CA ALA A 11 -3.85 -4.30 -33.43
C ALA A 11 -3.71 -5.02 -32.07
N ILE A 12 -3.40 -6.32 -32.09
CA ILE A 12 -3.14 -7.09 -30.85
C ILE A 12 -1.96 -6.49 -30.07
N LEU A 13 -0.85 -6.20 -30.77
CA LEU A 13 0.32 -5.59 -30.13
C LEU A 13 0.00 -4.23 -29.51
N ALA A 14 -0.79 -3.41 -30.19
CA ALA A 14 -1.22 -2.11 -29.66
C ALA A 14 -2.08 -2.26 -28.40
N ILE A 15 -3.01 -3.23 -28.39
CA ILE A 15 -3.85 -3.53 -27.21
C ILE A 15 -2.98 -3.98 -26.03
N VAL A 16 -2.04 -4.90 -26.26
CA VAL A 16 -1.13 -5.37 -25.21
C VAL A 16 -0.26 -4.22 -24.68
N LEU A 17 0.25 -3.36 -25.55
CA LEU A 17 1.04 -2.20 -25.17
C LEU A 17 0.19 -1.23 -24.31
N LEU A 18 -1.02 -0.91 -24.73
CA LEU A 18 -1.92 -0.06 -23.95
C LEU A 18 -2.26 -0.67 -22.60
N ALA A 19 -2.48 -1.98 -22.54
CA ALA A 19 -2.73 -2.70 -21.29
C ALA A 19 -1.55 -2.64 -20.32
N MET A 20 -0.33 -2.40 -20.76
CA MET A 20 0.84 -2.20 -19.90
C MET A 20 1.08 -0.72 -19.57
N VAL A 21 0.95 0.15 -20.56
CA VAL A 21 1.30 1.58 -20.42
C VAL A 21 0.28 2.36 -19.59
N ILE A 22 -1.02 2.04 -19.72
CA ILE A 22 -2.05 2.75 -18.95
C ILE A 22 -1.88 2.55 -17.44
N PRO A 23 -1.85 1.32 -16.89
CA PRO A 23 -1.65 1.16 -15.46
C PRO A 23 -0.28 1.65 -14.98
N ALA A 24 0.78 1.49 -15.79
CA ALA A 24 2.08 2.07 -15.45
C ALA A 24 2.02 3.59 -15.30
N GLY A 25 1.31 4.28 -16.20
CA GLY A 25 1.08 5.73 -16.08
C GLY A 25 0.27 6.12 -14.85
N LEU A 26 -0.73 5.33 -14.48
CA LEU A 26 -1.54 5.54 -13.27
C LEU A 26 -0.71 5.33 -12.00
N ILE A 27 0.14 4.30 -11.94
CA ILE A 27 1.06 4.06 -10.83
C ILE A 27 2.02 5.26 -10.71
N LEU A 28 2.71 5.64 -11.79
CA LEU A 28 3.65 6.77 -11.80
C LEU A 28 2.98 8.07 -11.36
N GLY A 29 1.74 8.32 -11.80
CA GLY A 29 0.96 9.47 -11.37
C GLY A 29 0.58 9.47 -9.89
N GLY A 30 0.46 8.28 -9.29
CA GLY A 30 0.13 8.09 -7.88
C GLY A 30 1.34 8.08 -6.92
N MET A 31 2.57 7.91 -7.45
CA MET A 31 3.76 7.70 -6.61
C MET A 31 4.13 8.91 -5.73
N ASN A 32 3.69 10.11 -6.07
CA ASN A 32 3.97 11.31 -5.27
C ASN A 32 2.96 11.54 -4.13
N GLY A 33 2.02 10.62 -3.96
CA GLY A 33 0.94 10.80 -3.01
C GLY A 33 -0.09 11.84 -3.44
N ARG A 34 -1.01 12.18 -2.54
CA ARG A 34 -2.04 13.23 -2.75
C ARG A 34 -2.69 13.63 -1.42
N GLY A 35 -3.31 14.80 -1.41
CA GLY A 35 -4.02 15.35 -0.26
C GLY A 35 -3.08 15.98 0.76
N GLU A 36 -3.67 16.56 1.80
CA GLU A 36 -2.95 17.14 2.94
C GLU A 36 -2.94 16.09 4.07
N PRO A 37 -1.78 15.56 4.44
CA PRO A 37 -1.69 14.48 5.42
C PRO A 37 -1.75 15.04 6.86
N ASP A 38 -2.93 15.43 7.30
CA ASP A 38 -3.19 16.01 8.64
C ASP A 38 -4.45 15.37 9.26
N SER A 39 -4.63 14.06 9.09
CA SER A 39 -5.75 13.33 9.67
C SER A 39 -5.39 12.81 11.07
N GLU A 40 -6.42 12.66 11.92
CA GLU A 40 -6.29 12.03 13.25
C GLU A 40 -5.71 10.61 13.18
N TYR A 41 -5.94 9.89 12.07
CA TYR A 41 -5.51 8.51 11.89
C TYR A 41 -4.54 8.34 10.73
N LEU A 42 -3.41 7.69 11.02
CA LEU A 42 -2.45 7.19 10.04
C LEU A 42 -2.64 5.68 9.87
N ILE A 43 -3.09 5.23 8.70
CA ILE A 43 -3.15 3.82 8.35
C ILE A 43 -1.84 3.42 7.68
N VAL A 44 -1.09 2.51 8.31
CA VAL A 44 0.13 1.92 7.75
C VAL A 44 -0.19 0.55 7.20
N LEU A 45 -0.13 0.42 5.86
CA LEU A 45 -0.39 -0.86 5.19
C LEU A 45 0.80 -1.79 5.35
N GLY A 46 0.56 -3.01 5.79
CA GLY A 46 1.57 -4.05 5.88
C GLY A 46 2.06 -4.56 4.53
N THR A 47 3.10 -5.36 4.56
CA THR A 47 3.63 -6.14 3.45
C THR A 47 4.23 -7.43 4.01
N THR A 48 5.50 -7.79 3.78
CA THR A 48 6.04 -9.08 4.19
C THR A 48 6.85 -8.98 5.49
N VAL A 49 6.76 -10.01 6.34
CA VAL A 49 7.58 -10.20 7.54
C VAL A 49 8.57 -11.35 7.30
N ASN A 50 9.82 -11.18 7.71
CA ASN A 50 10.87 -12.19 7.64
C ASN A 50 11.10 -12.80 9.04
N GLY A 51 10.42 -13.90 9.33
CA GLY A 51 10.43 -14.47 10.68
C GLY A 51 9.70 -13.56 11.68
N THR A 52 10.43 -12.81 12.48
CA THR A 52 9.91 -11.81 13.43
C THR A 52 10.31 -10.37 13.07
N GLU A 53 11.10 -10.19 12.02
CA GLU A 53 11.62 -8.90 11.61
C GLU A 53 10.92 -8.39 10.36
N PRO A 54 10.77 -7.07 10.19
CA PRO A 54 10.21 -6.51 8.99
C PRO A 54 11.10 -6.81 7.77
N SER A 55 10.49 -7.17 6.63
CA SER A 55 11.22 -7.21 5.37
C SER A 55 11.84 -5.84 5.04
N PRO A 56 12.82 -5.75 4.14
CA PRO A 56 13.40 -4.45 3.75
C PRO A 56 12.35 -3.42 3.31
N MET A 57 11.31 -3.85 2.61
CA MET A 57 10.21 -2.98 2.17
C MET A 57 9.32 -2.53 3.33
N LEU A 58 8.97 -3.46 4.24
CA LEU A 58 8.20 -3.11 5.43
C LEU A 58 8.99 -2.17 6.34
N LYS A 59 10.30 -2.40 6.46
CA LYS A 59 11.18 -1.53 7.25
C LYS A 59 11.21 -0.09 6.71
N GLN A 60 11.38 0.11 5.40
CA GLN A 60 11.35 1.44 4.79
C GLN A 60 10.02 2.16 5.09
N ARG A 61 8.91 1.43 4.99
CA ARG A 61 7.57 1.97 5.32
C ARG A 61 7.45 2.33 6.80
N LEU A 62 8.00 1.51 7.70
CA LEU A 62 7.99 1.78 9.14
C LEU A 62 8.88 2.95 9.51
N ASP A 63 10.03 3.12 8.86
CA ASP A 63 10.90 4.30 9.05
C ASP A 63 10.15 5.58 8.65
N ALA A 64 9.42 5.57 7.52
CA ALA A 64 8.58 6.71 7.12
C ALA A 64 7.39 6.94 8.07
N ALA A 65 6.76 5.86 8.56
CA ALA A 65 5.69 5.98 9.56
C ALA A 65 6.20 6.56 10.88
N LEU A 66 7.38 6.18 11.31
CA LEU A 66 8.04 6.71 12.51
C LEU A 66 8.31 8.20 12.38
N GLU A 67 8.84 8.65 11.24
CA GLU A 67 9.06 10.08 10.96
C GLU A 67 7.73 10.85 10.99
N TYR A 68 6.69 10.31 10.35
CA TYR A 68 5.36 10.91 10.35
C TYR A 68 4.80 11.03 11.78
N LEU A 69 4.80 9.96 12.57
CA LEU A 69 4.24 9.93 13.92
C LEU A 69 5.00 10.82 14.91
N ASN A 70 6.30 11.05 14.70
CA ASN A 70 7.10 11.98 15.49
C ASN A 70 6.80 13.45 15.16
N THR A 71 6.41 13.75 13.93
CA THR A 71 6.03 15.10 13.51
C THR A 71 4.54 15.41 13.74
N HIS A 72 3.73 14.37 13.98
CA HIS A 72 2.29 14.46 14.26
C HIS A 72 1.96 13.74 15.58
N PRO A 73 2.27 14.33 16.74
CA PRO A 73 2.19 13.66 18.05
C PRO A 73 0.77 13.25 18.44
N ASP A 74 -0.25 13.90 17.90
CA ASP A 74 -1.66 13.62 18.21
C ASP A 74 -2.27 12.55 17.27
N THR A 75 -1.56 12.16 16.20
CA THR A 75 -2.04 11.15 15.25
C THR A 75 -1.97 9.76 15.84
N HIS A 76 -3.05 8.99 15.68
CA HIS A 76 -3.17 7.59 16.05
C HIS A 76 -2.83 6.69 14.85
N CYS A 77 -1.99 5.67 15.06
CA CYS A 77 -1.56 4.74 14.03
C CYS A 77 -2.44 3.49 14.00
N ILE A 78 -2.94 3.14 12.83
CA ILE A 78 -3.54 1.82 12.58
C ILE A 78 -2.54 0.99 11.80
N ALA A 79 -1.91 0.02 12.44
CA ALA A 79 -1.05 -0.97 11.81
C ALA A 79 -1.94 -2.11 11.27
N THR A 80 -2.05 -2.26 9.94
CA THR A 80 -2.95 -3.25 9.35
C THR A 80 -2.23 -4.24 8.46
N GLY A 81 -2.47 -5.52 8.70
CA GLY A 81 -1.93 -6.66 7.96
C GLY A 81 -1.88 -7.93 8.81
N GLY A 82 -2.46 -8.99 8.29
CA GLY A 82 -2.52 -10.28 8.97
C GLY A 82 -1.21 -11.05 8.86
N LYS A 83 -1.28 -12.34 9.15
CA LYS A 83 -0.15 -13.25 9.15
C LYS A 83 -0.12 -14.07 7.87
N GLY A 84 0.96 -13.97 7.11
CA GLY A 84 1.21 -14.84 5.97
C GLY A 84 1.62 -16.26 6.36
N ASP A 85 1.46 -17.23 5.45
CA ASP A 85 1.72 -18.65 5.72
C ASP A 85 3.15 -18.96 6.20
N ALA A 86 4.13 -18.17 5.76
CA ALA A 86 5.55 -18.35 6.10
C ALA A 86 6.04 -17.39 7.21
N GLU A 87 5.14 -16.62 7.81
CA GLU A 87 5.47 -15.61 8.80
C GLU A 87 5.26 -16.15 10.23
N ASN A 88 6.04 -15.69 11.19
CA ASN A 88 5.89 -16.06 12.60
C ASN A 88 4.95 -15.10 13.35
N LEU A 89 4.90 -13.84 12.93
CA LEU A 89 4.02 -12.78 13.43
C LEU A 89 3.09 -12.30 12.33
N SER A 90 2.00 -11.62 12.70
CA SER A 90 1.26 -10.82 11.74
C SER A 90 2.06 -9.57 11.32
N GLU A 91 1.76 -9.04 10.15
CA GLU A 91 2.36 -7.78 9.69
C GLU A 91 2.07 -6.65 10.69
N ALA A 92 0.83 -6.59 11.20
CA ALA A 92 0.42 -5.61 12.21
C ALA A 92 1.22 -5.74 13.52
N GLU A 93 1.43 -6.96 14.01
CA GLU A 93 2.23 -7.21 15.22
C GLU A 93 3.69 -6.84 15.02
N CYS A 94 4.27 -7.15 13.87
CA CYS A 94 5.63 -6.75 13.51
C CYS A 94 5.77 -5.21 13.49
N MET A 95 4.79 -4.50 12.89
CA MET A 95 4.77 -3.04 12.85
C MET A 95 4.62 -2.44 14.25
N TYR A 96 3.73 -2.97 15.06
CA TYR A 96 3.54 -2.54 16.46
C TYR A 96 4.83 -2.66 17.26
N ASN A 97 5.50 -3.82 17.18
CA ASN A 97 6.75 -4.08 17.89
C ASN A 97 7.86 -3.11 17.44
N TYR A 98 7.95 -2.85 16.13
CA TYR A 98 8.95 -1.93 15.57
C TYR A 98 8.72 -0.49 16.05
N LEU A 99 7.50 0.03 15.95
CA LEU A 99 7.17 1.41 16.31
C LEU A 99 7.28 1.64 17.81
N THR A 100 6.84 0.71 18.64
CA THR A 100 6.97 0.82 20.11
C THR A 100 8.42 0.73 20.56
N ALA A 101 9.23 -0.15 19.97
CA ALA A 101 10.67 -0.22 20.25
C ALA A 101 11.40 1.08 19.84
N ALA A 102 10.89 1.81 18.84
CA ALA A 102 11.40 3.10 18.41
C ALA A 102 10.86 4.30 19.24
N GLY A 103 10.01 4.04 20.27
CA GLY A 103 9.56 5.04 21.24
C GLY A 103 8.17 5.63 20.98
N ILE A 104 7.40 5.13 20.00
CA ILE A 104 5.99 5.51 19.86
C ILE A 104 5.18 4.90 20.99
N ASP A 105 4.34 5.70 21.66
CA ASP A 105 3.46 5.22 22.73
C ASP A 105 2.53 4.12 22.22
N ALA A 106 2.52 2.99 22.90
CA ALA A 106 1.67 1.84 22.58
C ALA A 106 0.17 2.19 22.51
N ASN A 107 -0.28 3.16 23.30
CA ASN A 107 -1.66 3.65 23.27
C ASN A 107 -2.02 4.41 21.99
N ARG A 108 -1.03 4.82 21.20
CA ARG A 108 -1.20 5.46 19.89
C ARG A 108 -1.25 4.47 18.75
N ILE A 109 -1.19 3.17 19.00
CA ILE A 109 -1.13 2.15 17.95
C ILE A 109 -2.25 1.13 18.15
N THR A 110 -3.12 1.00 17.16
CA THR A 110 -4.10 -0.08 17.06
C THR A 110 -3.65 -1.07 15.98
N MET A 111 -3.73 -2.36 16.27
CA MET A 111 -3.43 -3.43 15.33
C MET A 111 -4.72 -3.96 14.68
N GLU A 112 -4.70 -4.12 13.37
CA GLU A 112 -5.63 -4.93 12.60
C GLU A 112 -4.83 -6.09 12.00
N ASP A 113 -4.93 -7.28 12.55
CA ASP A 113 -4.05 -8.43 12.30
C ASP A 113 -4.73 -9.61 11.57
N ARG A 114 -5.94 -9.42 11.05
CA ARG A 114 -6.75 -10.47 10.40
C ARG A 114 -6.74 -10.41 8.89
N ALA A 115 -6.44 -9.25 8.33
CA ALA A 115 -6.52 -9.03 6.89
C ALA A 115 -5.48 -9.84 6.12
N THR A 116 -5.90 -10.44 4.99
CA THR A 116 -5.05 -11.23 4.08
C THR A 116 -4.84 -10.53 2.73
N SER A 117 -5.40 -9.36 2.55
CA SER A 117 -5.30 -8.56 1.33
C SER A 117 -5.45 -7.07 1.63
N THR A 118 -4.98 -6.22 0.71
CA THR A 118 -5.15 -4.76 0.84
C THR A 118 -6.63 -4.34 0.92
N ILE A 119 -7.53 -5.08 0.27
CA ILE A 119 -8.98 -4.84 0.34
C ILE A 119 -9.47 -5.09 1.77
N GLU A 120 -9.04 -6.18 2.38
CA GLU A 120 -9.40 -6.51 3.77
C GLU A 120 -8.75 -5.57 4.76
N ASN A 121 -7.47 -5.18 4.56
CA ASN A 121 -6.80 -4.18 5.38
C ASN A 121 -7.66 -2.93 5.53
N LEU A 122 -8.09 -2.34 4.42
CA LEU A 122 -8.84 -1.09 4.45
C LEU A 122 -10.28 -1.29 4.90
N ARG A 123 -10.92 -2.42 4.54
CA ARG A 123 -12.29 -2.73 4.98
C ARG A 123 -12.37 -3.01 6.48
N TYR A 124 -11.42 -3.76 7.02
CA TYR A 124 -11.40 -4.05 8.45
C TYR A 124 -10.99 -2.83 9.27
N THR A 125 -10.07 -2.02 8.76
CA THR A 125 -9.73 -0.72 9.37
C THR A 125 -10.94 0.21 9.38
N ALA A 126 -11.72 0.29 8.30
CA ALA A 126 -12.94 1.10 8.26
C ALA A 126 -13.98 0.69 9.33
N ALA A 127 -14.00 -0.60 9.70
CA ALA A 127 -14.88 -1.08 10.76
C ALA A 127 -14.37 -0.74 12.19
N LEU A 128 -13.14 -0.30 12.34
CA LEU A 128 -12.55 0.13 13.61
C LEU A 128 -12.67 1.63 13.87
N LEU A 129 -12.96 2.43 12.83
CA LEU A 129 -12.92 3.88 12.89
C LEU A 129 -14.33 4.48 12.73
N ASP A 130 -14.61 5.55 13.47
CA ASP A 130 -15.83 6.33 13.35
C ASP A 130 -15.67 7.54 12.40
N THR A 131 -14.56 7.64 11.68
CA THR A 131 -14.26 8.68 10.69
C THR A 131 -13.95 8.09 9.34
N THR A 132 -14.20 8.88 8.29
CA THR A 132 -13.77 8.54 6.92
C THR A 132 -12.51 9.27 6.50
N ASP A 133 -12.08 10.29 7.25
CA ASP A 133 -10.91 11.09 6.93
C ASP A 133 -9.65 10.45 7.55
N VAL A 134 -8.74 10.00 6.69
CA VAL A 134 -7.55 9.25 7.10
C VAL A 134 -6.35 9.58 6.24
N THR A 135 -5.17 9.42 6.81
CA THR A 135 -3.91 9.39 6.06
C THR A 135 -3.48 7.93 5.85
N ILE A 136 -3.14 7.54 4.63
CA ILE A 136 -2.63 6.20 4.31
C ILE A 136 -1.17 6.30 3.90
N LEU A 137 -0.32 5.57 4.60
CA LEU A 137 1.10 5.44 4.29
C LEU A 137 1.39 4.06 3.69
N SER A 138 2.01 4.05 2.53
CA SER A 138 2.42 2.84 1.82
C SER A 138 3.57 3.10 0.86
N SER A 139 4.15 2.04 0.30
CA SER A 139 5.15 2.16 -0.76
C SER A 139 4.59 2.91 -1.97
N ASP A 140 5.39 3.78 -2.53
CA ASP A 140 5.01 4.73 -3.58
C ASP A 140 4.31 4.08 -4.78
N PHE A 141 4.85 2.98 -5.30
CA PHE A 141 4.25 2.24 -6.42
C PHE A 141 2.86 1.66 -6.10
N HIS A 142 2.54 1.45 -4.82
CA HIS A 142 1.27 0.86 -4.37
C HIS A 142 0.15 1.89 -4.14
N LEU A 143 0.50 3.17 -3.96
CA LEU A 143 -0.43 4.21 -3.52
C LEU A 143 -1.63 4.41 -4.45
N PHE A 144 -1.45 4.29 -5.76
CA PHE A 144 -2.57 4.44 -6.70
C PHE A 144 -3.68 3.42 -6.38
N ARG A 145 -3.35 2.12 -6.28
CA ARG A 145 -4.32 1.07 -5.97
C ARG A 145 -4.83 1.15 -4.54
N ALA A 146 -3.98 1.45 -3.58
CA ALA A 146 -4.40 1.68 -2.19
C ALA A 146 -5.45 2.80 -2.10
N GLY A 147 -5.27 3.90 -2.82
CA GLY A 147 -6.23 4.99 -2.88
C GLY A 147 -7.57 4.63 -3.55
N LEU A 148 -7.57 3.75 -4.56
CA LEU A 148 -8.82 3.23 -5.14
C LEU A 148 -9.56 2.37 -4.11
N ILE A 149 -8.87 1.44 -3.46
CA ILE A 149 -9.45 0.55 -2.44
C ILE A 149 -9.96 1.35 -1.23
N ALA A 150 -9.21 2.37 -0.81
CA ALA A 150 -9.61 3.25 0.28
C ALA A 150 -10.93 3.96 -0.01
N ARG A 151 -11.06 4.52 -1.22
CA ARG A 151 -12.30 5.15 -1.66
C ARG A 151 -13.47 4.16 -1.64
N ASP A 152 -13.27 2.94 -2.13
CA ASP A 152 -14.30 1.91 -2.19
C ASP A 152 -14.62 1.33 -0.80
N ALA A 153 -13.70 1.45 0.17
CA ALA A 153 -13.91 1.18 1.59
C ALA A 153 -14.61 2.36 2.34
N GLY A 154 -14.89 3.48 1.65
CA GLY A 154 -15.57 4.64 2.20
C GLY A 154 -14.67 5.74 2.75
N PHE A 155 -13.35 5.64 2.58
CA PHE A 155 -12.41 6.64 3.08
C PHE A 155 -12.23 7.82 2.13
N THR A 156 -12.10 9.01 2.71
CA THR A 156 -11.49 10.19 2.12
C THR A 156 -10.03 10.21 2.57
N ALA A 157 -9.13 9.72 1.71
CA ALA A 157 -7.77 9.44 2.13
C ALA A 157 -6.76 10.41 1.52
N SER A 158 -5.92 10.99 2.37
CA SER A 158 -4.61 11.53 2.00
C SER A 158 -3.61 10.38 1.85
N LEU A 159 -2.74 10.44 0.86
CA LEU A 159 -1.80 9.36 0.53
C LEU A 159 -0.37 9.83 0.71
N VAL A 160 0.35 9.21 1.63
CA VAL A 160 1.76 9.50 1.93
C VAL A 160 2.65 8.40 1.34
N PRO A 161 3.54 8.75 0.39
CA PRO A 161 4.45 7.79 -0.21
C PRO A 161 5.63 7.48 0.72
N GLU A 162 5.89 6.20 0.95
CA GLU A 162 7.25 5.75 1.25
C GLU A 162 7.98 5.51 -0.08
N LYS A 163 9.13 6.13 -0.24
CA LYS A 163 9.91 6.03 -1.47
C LYS A 163 10.73 4.75 -1.50
N THR A 164 10.32 3.81 -2.33
CA THR A 164 10.93 2.49 -2.41
C THR A 164 12.32 2.51 -3.05
N GLU A 165 13.34 2.21 -2.29
CA GLU A 165 14.75 2.16 -2.73
C GLU A 165 15.43 0.84 -2.28
N PRO A 166 16.42 0.32 -3.04
CA PRO A 166 16.88 0.79 -4.37
C PRO A 166 15.91 0.38 -5.51
N PHE A 167 16.16 0.88 -6.73
CA PHE A 167 15.36 0.54 -7.92
C PHE A 167 15.23 -0.98 -8.16
N SER A 168 16.22 -1.78 -7.76
CA SER A 168 16.16 -3.24 -7.86
C SER A 168 15.06 -3.86 -6.98
N LEU A 169 14.69 -3.19 -5.90
CA LEU A 169 13.56 -3.57 -5.06
C LEU A 169 12.23 -3.11 -5.69
N LEU A 170 12.20 -1.90 -6.22
CA LEU A 170 11.01 -1.33 -6.87
C LEU A 170 10.55 -2.10 -8.11
N ALA A 171 11.47 -2.45 -9.03
CA ALA A 171 11.12 -2.94 -10.35
C ALA A 171 10.21 -4.19 -10.38
N PRO A 172 10.45 -5.27 -9.62
CA PRO A 172 9.58 -6.44 -9.62
C PRO A 172 8.21 -6.13 -9.02
N TRP A 173 8.14 -5.28 -7.99
CA TRP A 173 6.87 -4.88 -7.37
C TRP A 173 6.06 -3.95 -8.25
N PHE A 174 6.70 -3.04 -8.97
CA PHE A 174 6.05 -2.19 -9.96
C PHE A 174 5.38 -3.02 -11.08
N LEU A 175 6.08 -4.03 -11.60
CA LEU A 175 5.51 -4.93 -12.60
C LEU A 175 4.33 -5.73 -12.02
N ARG A 176 4.45 -6.28 -10.81
CA ARG A 176 3.37 -6.98 -10.11
C ARG A 176 2.16 -6.05 -9.92
N GLU A 177 2.39 -4.78 -9.61
CA GLU A 177 1.33 -3.82 -9.34
C GLU A 177 0.48 -3.52 -10.59
N ILE A 178 1.10 -3.50 -11.79
CA ILE A 178 0.37 -3.39 -13.06
C ILE A 178 -0.71 -4.48 -13.16
N PHE A 179 -0.37 -5.73 -12.85
CA PHE A 179 -1.33 -6.83 -12.87
C PHE A 179 -2.31 -6.79 -11.70
N ALA A 180 -1.88 -6.33 -10.52
CA ALA A 180 -2.72 -6.22 -9.34
C ALA A 180 -3.86 -5.19 -9.51
N ILE A 181 -3.62 -4.11 -10.28
CA ILE A 181 -4.67 -3.14 -10.65
C ILE A 181 -5.76 -3.82 -11.47
N TYR A 182 -5.40 -4.64 -12.46
CA TYR A 182 -6.40 -5.38 -13.23
C TYR A 182 -7.16 -6.40 -12.38
N GLY A 183 -6.45 -7.14 -11.52
CA GLY A 183 -7.09 -8.06 -10.59
C GLY A 183 -8.13 -7.36 -9.71
N TYR A 184 -7.79 -6.17 -9.22
CA TYR A 184 -8.70 -5.36 -8.41
C TYR A 184 -9.92 -4.83 -9.21
N LEU A 185 -9.70 -4.33 -10.43
CA LEU A 185 -10.78 -3.76 -11.26
C LEU A 185 -11.75 -4.83 -11.81
N LEU A 186 -11.38 -6.10 -11.78
CA LEU A 186 -12.17 -7.22 -12.27
C LEU A 186 -12.82 -8.05 -11.14
N SER A 187 -12.54 -7.74 -9.87
CA SER A 187 -13.13 -8.39 -8.70
C SER A 187 -14.40 -7.69 -8.24
#